data_cd4334382ba5bf0e34939f6b57d670fe
#
_entry.id   cd4334382ba5bf0e34939f6b57d670fe
#
_cell.length_a   1.000
_cell.length_b   1.000
_cell.length_c   1.000
_cell.angle_alpha   90.00
_cell.angle_beta   90.00
_cell.angle_gamma   90.00
#
_symmetry.space_group_name_H-M   'P 1'
#
loop_
_entity.id
_entity.type
_entity.pdbx_description
1 polymer ?
#
loop_
_entity_poly.entity_id
_entity_poly.type
_entity_poly.pdbx_seq_one_letter_code
_entity_poly.pdbx_strand_id
1 'polypeptide(L)'
;MLGLNLRNEFQGRRLKGTAIELASATQGAAADFLDITYPTMDVLKTIEAAGPDQGRPVVLEGERGQGKSHIMAALYHALNDNEAAADWLSQWSGVLGDPKLKELPLRNDMHVISESLHRQRYKHLWDILFDRHPHGKYCRGIWEGQGNNKTDVPSDEILLEMFTHTPTALVLDEYQTWFDGLTNTKQYPWRTWAFNFIQILSEIAKEHPELLVLIVSVRNGGTDAFQQIQRVNPVIVDFKGPQAKHDRLRLLQHRLFENRMQVSEEQITSTINAHVSEYIRLINVPPAEQDHVRRDFCEAWPFAPHMIQLLEDQVLIATHAQETRDLIRILAALYKCVGEDVPVITAADFRIDDDRSGINALLDSVANQHHAKLREKALRNLESVKDAVSGTDQPLPHLEEILSALWLRSLADVNQAGADKHTLHADITRDVSIDD
;
A
#
# COMPACT_ATOMS: atom_id res chain seq x y z
N MET A 1 11.67 21.61 16.99
CA MET A 1 11.09 20.28 16.77
C MET A 1 12.06 19.42 15.96
N LEU A 2 11.95 18.09 16.04
CA LEU A 2 12.72 17.18 15.21
C LEU A 2 12.23 17.34 13.77
N GLY A 3 13.03 17.95 12.88
CA GLY A 3 12.65 18.15 11.48
C GLY A 3 12.63 16.84 10.71
N LEU A 4 11.46 16.42 10.22
CA LEU A 4 11.33 15.32 9.27
C LEU A 4 11.35 15.87 7.85
N ASN A 5 12.13 15.20 6.99
CA ASN A 5 12.23 15.56 5.57
C ASN A 5 11.24 14.73 4.76
N LEU A 6 10.21 15.38 4.22
CA LEU A 6 9.35 14.73 3.22
C LEU A 6 10.16 14.34 2.00
N ARG A 7 9.94 13.15 1.47
CA ARG A 7 10.56 12.72 0.20
C ARG A 7 10.21 13.68 -0.94
N ASN A 8 11.11 13.83 -1.89
CA ASN A 8 11.01 14.80 -2.99
C ASN A 8 9.69 14.73 -3.76
N GLU A 9 9.13 13.54 -3.94
CA GLU A 9 7.86 13.30 -4.63
C GLU A 9 6.66 13.99 -3.95
N PHE A 10 6.76 14.27 -2.65
CA PHE A 10 5.72 14.94 -1.88
C PHE A 10 5.99 16.44 -1.64
N GLN A 11 7.14 16.97 -2.02
CA GLN A 11 7.48 18.40 -1.77
C GLN A 11 6.76 19.36 -2.75
N GLY A 12 6.38 18.90 -3.94
CA GLY A 12 5.69 19.72 -4.96
C GLY A 12 4.27 20.15 -4.57
N ARG A 13 3.72 21.19 -5.25
CA ARG A 13 2.33 21.63 -5.05
C ARG A 13 1.30 20.57 -5.44
N ARG A 14 1.63 19.72 -6.40
CA ARG A 14 0.80 18.55 -6.80
C ARG A 14 1.54 17.30 -6.36
N LEU A 15 0.90 16.49 -5.54
CA LEU A 15 1.43 15.21 -5.11
C LEU A 15 1.45 14.26 -6.31
N LYS A 16 2.65 13.96 -6.80
CA LYS A 16 2.89 12.99 -7.87
C LYS A 16 3.46 11.71 -7.24
N GLY A 17 3.30 10.58 -7.89
CA GLY A 17 4.01 9.35 -7.51
C GLY A 17 3.40 8.52 -6.38
N THR A 18 2.19 8.86 -5.89
CA THR A 18 1.52 8.06 -4.85
C THR A 18 1.03 6.70 -5.36
N ALA A 19 0.77 6.55 -6.67
CA ALA A 19 0.45 5.28 -7.29
C ALA A 19 1.70 4.69 -7.92
N ILE A 20 2.08 3.51 -7.48
CA ILE A 20 3.09 2.70 -8.13
C ILE A 20 2.39 1.83 -9.16
N GLU A 21 2.75 2.05 -10.42
CA GLU A 21 2.32 1.24 -11.54
C GLU A 21 3.48 0.34 -11.96
N LEU A 22 3.24 -0.95 -12.06
CA LEU A 22 4.29 -1.93 -12.34
C LEU A 22 5.14 -1.54 -13.55
N ALA A 23 4.49 -1.16 -14.66
CA ALA A 23 5.17 -0.81 -15.91
C ALA A 23 6.15 0.39 -15.80
N SER A 24 5.86 1.38 -14.96
CA SER A 24 6.76 2.52 -14.73
C SER A 24 7.77 2.22 -13.62
N ALA A 25 7.36 1.48 -12.60
CA ALA A 25 8.22 1.13 -11.47
C ALA A 25 9.40 0.23 -11.87
N THR A 26 9.23 -0.61 -12.88
CA THR A 26 10.26 -1.51 -13.40
C THR A 26 11.26 -0.85 -14.36
N GLN A 27 11.09 0.43 -14.70
CA GLN A 27 11.99 1.15 -15.62
C GLN A 27 13.16 1.88 -14.92
N GLY A 28 13.06 2.09 -13.61
CA GLY A 28 14.08 2.77 -12.80
C GLY A 28 15.24 1.86 -12.36
N ALA A 29 16.24 2.44 -11.71
CA ALA A 29 17.28 1.67 -11.04
C ALA A 29 16.70 0.89 -9.84
N ALA A 30 17.20 -0.32 -9.61
CA ALA A 30 16.76 -1.16 -8.51
C ALA A 30 16.98 -0.49 -7.15
N ALA A 31 18.15 0.12 -6.95
CA ALA A 31 18.49 0.81 -5.71
C ALA A 31 17.52 1.95 -5.37
N ASP A 32 17.12 2.76 -6.37
CA ASP A 32 16.18 3.87 -6.16
C ASP A 32 14.78 3.36 -5.75
N PHE A 33 14.33 2.26 -6.36
CA PHE A 33 13.03 1.68 -6.02
C PHE A 33 13.04 0.98 -4.66
N LEU A 34 14.10 0.26 -4.35
CA LEU A 34 14.26 -0.44 -3.07
C LEU A 34 14.46 0.56 -1.92
N ASP A 35 15.08 1.73 -2.16
CA ASP A 35 15.18 2.79 -1.14
C ASP A 35 13.80 3.26 -0.64
N ILE A 36 12.80 3.33 -1.51
CA ILE A 36 11.44 3.69 -1.13
C ILE A 36 10.58 2.51 -0.64
N THR A 37 11.15 1.30 -0.63
CA THR A 37 10.46 0.07 -0.22
C THR A 37 10.76 -0.27 1.24
N TYR A 38 9.73 -0.30 2.07
CA TYR A 38 9.83 -0.84 3.43
C TYR A 38 9.71 -2.37 3.39
N PRO A 39 10.57 -3.15 4.08
CA PRO A 39 10.53 -4.62 4.08
C PRO A 39 9.38 -5.14 4.95
N THR A 40 8.14 -4.97 4.49
CA THR A 40 6.99 -5.58 5.14
C THR A 40 7.09 -7.10 5.09
N MET A 41 6.40 -7.79 6.01
CA MET A 41 6.30 -9.26 5.96
C MET A 41 5.81 -9.76 4.61
N ASP A 42 4.90 -9.02 3.95
CA ASP A 42 4.37 -9.38 2.64
C ASP A 42 5.43 -9.26 1.53
N VAL A 43 6.27 -8.22 1.57
CA VAL A 43 7.41 -8.07 0.65
C VAL A 43 8.41 -9.21 0.85
N LEU A 44 8.82 -9.45 2.09
CA LEU A 44 9.81 -10.47 2.44
C LEU A 44 9.32 -11.88 2.09
N LYS A 45 8.06 -12.20 2.42
CA LYS A 45 7.42 -13.47 2.06
C LYS A 45 7.35 -13.67 0.54
N THR A 46 7.13 -12.61 -0.23
CA THR A 46 7.11 -12.70 -1.69
C THR A 46 8.50 -12.96 -2.26
N ILE A 47 9.54 -12.31 -1.73
CA ILE A 47 10.94 -12.57 -2.14
C ILE A 47 11.35 -13.99 -1.77
N GLU A 48 11.07 -14.42 -0.54
CA GLU A 48 11.36 -15.78 -0.07
C GLU A 48 10.67 -16.83 -0.94
N ALA A 49 9.40 -16.63 -1.26
CA ALA A 49 8.61 -17.54 -2.08
C ALA A 49 9.07 -17.62 -3.54
N ALA A 50 9.79 -16.62 -4.04
CA ALA A 50 10.44 -16.62 -5.34
C ALA A 50 11.86 -17.22 -5.31
N GLY A 51 12.35 -17.63 -4.16
CA GLY A 51 13.67 -18.24 -3.96
C GLY A 51 13.87 -19.56 -4.73
N PRO A 52 15.14 -20.04 -4.83
CA PRO A 52 15.49 -21.18 -5.69
C PRO A 52 14.85 -22.50 -5.29
N ASP A 53 14.53 -22.67 -4.01
CA ASP A 53 14.00 -23.94 -3.46
C ASP A 53 12.47 -23.93 -3.30
N GLN A 54 11.77 -22.93 -3.84
CA GLN A 54 10.35 -22.73 -3.67
C GLN A 54 9.56 -23.11 -4.94
N GLY A 55 8.88 -24.24 -4.91
CA GLY A 55 8.08 -24.75 -6.03
C GLY A 55 6.59 -24.40 -5.91
N ARG A 56 6.25 -23.14 -5.68
CA ARG A 56 4.85 -22.73 -5.52
C ARG A 56 4.60 -21.37 -6.18
N PRO A 57 3.54 -21.24 -7.01
CA PRO A 57 3.11 -19.93 -7.47
C PRO A 57 2.84 -18.97 -6.30
N VAL A 58 3.08 -17.70 -6.50
CA VAL A 58 2.77 -16.64 -5.53
C VAL A 58 1.54 -15.88 -5.98
N VAL A 59 0.57 -15.73 -5.09
CA VAL A 59 -0.65 -14.98 -5.34
C VAL A 59 -0.74 -13.81 -4.37
N LEU A 60 -0.73 -12.59 -4.92
CA LEU A 60 -0.99 -11.38 -4.16
C LEU A 60 -2.50 -11.12 -4.20
N GLU A 61 -3.19 -11.42 -3.08
CA GLU A 61 -4.63 -11.26 -2.93
C GLU A 61 -4.96 -9.98 -2.16
N GLY A 62 -5.74 -9.08 -2.75
CA GLY A 62 -6.18 -7.88 -2.03
C GLY A 62 -6.85 -6.85 -2.93
N GLU A 63 -7.58 -5.94 -2.31
CA GLU A 63 -8.27 -4.84 -3.01
C GLU A 63 -7.31 -3.87 -3.69
N ARG A 64 -7.86 -2.93 -4.46
CA ARG A 64 -7.08 -1.88 -5.11
C ARG A 64 -6.44 -0.95 -4.07
N GLY A 65 -5.19 -0.57 -4.28
CA GLY A 65 -4.48 0.37 -3.42
C GLY A 65 -3.72 -0.26 -2.25
N GLN A 66 -3.80 -1.57 -2.03
CA GLN A 66 -3.11 -2.28 -0.94
C GLN A 66 -1.62 -2.53 -1.15
N GLY A 67 -1.07 -2.15 -2.31
CA GLY A 67 0.38 -2.24 -2.54
C GLY A 67 0.83 -3.44 -3.38
N LYS A 68 -0.07 -4.24 -3.97
CA LYS A 68 0.30 -5.41 -4.82
C LYS A 68 1.32 -5.07 -5.90
N SER A 69 1.07 -4.02 -6.69
CA SER A 69 2.00 -3.58 -7.75
C SER A 69 3.35 -3.13 -7.21
N HIS A 70 3.39 -2.57 -5.97
CA HIS A 70 4.63 -2.22 -5.30
C HIS A 70 5.45 -3.47 -4.95
N ILE A 71 4.82 -4.49 -4.34
CA ILE A 71 5.47 -5.77 -4.02
C ILE A 71 6.00 -6.44 -5.28
N MET A 72 5.20 -6.46 -6.36
CA MET A 72 5.63 -7.02 -7.65
C MET A 72 6.83 -6.28 -8.24
N ALA A 73 6.87 -4.94 -8.13
CA ALA A 73 8.00 -4.16 -8.58
C ALA A 73 9.24 -4.40 -7.70
N ALA A 74 9.08 -4.50 -6.38
CA ALA A 74 10.19 -4.85 -5.48
C ALA A 74 10.78 -6.22 -5.81
N LEU A 75 9.94 -7.20 -6.06
CA LEU A 75 10.37 -8.52 -6.50
C LEU A 75 11.06 -8.47 -7.87
N TYR A 76 10.51 -7.73 -8.84
CA TYR A 76 11.14 -7.52 -10.14
C TYR A 76 12.58 -7.00 -9.99
N HIS A 77 12.77 -5.99 -9.16
CA HIS A 77 14.10 -5.43 -8.91
C HIS A 77 15.01 -6.40 -8.16
N ALA A 78 14.50 -7.13 -7.17
CA ALA A 78 15.27 -8.13 -6.45
C ALA A 78 15.76 -9.28 -7.34
N LEU A 79 14.97 -9.68 -8.35
CA LEU A 79 15.33 -10.73 -9.29
C LEU A 79 16.29 -10.25 -10.41
N ASN A 80 16.25 -8.97 -10.76
CA ASN A 80 17.11 -8.42 -11.81
C ASN A 80 18.43 -7.85 -11.30
N ASP A 81 18.48 -7.44 -10.03
CA ASP A 81 19.67 -6.81 -9.41
C ASP A 81 19.83 -7.32 -7.98
N ASN A 82 20.48 -8.47 -7.86
CA ASN A 82 20.74 -9.11 -6.57
C ASN A 82 21.68 -8.30 -5.67
N GLU A 83 22.60 -7.52 -6.24
CA GLU A 83 23.51 -6.69 -5.46
C GLU A 83 22.73 -5.58 -4.75
N ALA A 84 21.90 -4.86 -5.48
CA ALA A 84 21.02 -3.84 -4.89
C ALA A 84 20.04 -4.42 -3.87
N ALA A 85 19.50 -5.62 -4.12
CA ALA A 85 18.61 -6.30 -3.18
C ALA A 85 19.33 -6.75 -1.90
N ALA A 86 20.55 -7.30 -2.02
CA ALA A 86 21.36 -7.72 -0.88
C ALA A 86 21.79 -6.52 -0.01
N ASP A 87 22.15 -5.40 -0.64
CA ASP A 87 22.49 -4.15 0.04
C ASP A 87 21.28 -3.60 0.80
N TRP A 88 20.11 -3.58 0.16
CA TRP A 88 18.84 -3.17 0.79
C TRP A 88 18.50 -4.04 2.00
N LEU A 89 18.56 -5.38 1.88
CA LEU A 89 18.33 -6.31 3.00
C LEU A 89 19.36 -6.13 4.12
N SER A 90 20.63 -5.87 3.76
CA SER A 90 21.68 -5.64 4.74
C SER A 90 21.46 -4.35 5.52
N GLN A 91 21.05 -3.27 4.85
CA GLN A 91 20.70 -2.00 5.47
C GLN A 91 19.53 -2.19 6.47
N TRP A 92 18.46 -2.81 6.02
CA TRP A 92 17.28 -3.05 6.86
C TRP A 92 17.53 -4.03 8.01
N SER A 93 18.39 -5.01 7.82
CA SER A 93 18.87 -5.87 8.91
C SER A 93 19.50 -5.05 10.05
N GLY A 94 20.28 -4.02 9.68
CA GLY A 94 20.85 -3.08 10.66
C GLY A 94 19.81 -2.20 11.34
N VAL A 95 18.86 -1.66 10.56
CA VAL A 95 17.80 -0.75 11.06
C VAL A 95 16.81 -1.47 11.99
N LEU A 96 16.40 -2.67 11.60
CA LEU A 96 15.39 -3.46 12.34
C LEU A 96 16.01 -4.38 13.41
N GLY A 97 17.34 -4.53 13.42
CA GLY A 97 18.03 -5.45 14.32
C GLY A 97 17.73 -6.93 14.03
N ASP A 98 17.28 -7.25 12.81
CA ASP A 98 16.96 -8.63 12.40
C ASP A 98 18.00 -9.18 11.42
N PRO A 99 18.94 -10.05 11.90
CA PRO A 99 19.97 -10.61 11.04
C PRO A 99 19.42 -11.59 9.97
N LYS A 100 18.21 -12.14 10.16
CA LYS A 100 17.60 -13.09 9.21
C LYS A 100 17.31 -12.44 7.85
N LEU A 101 17.17 -11.12 7.80
CA LEU A 101 16.96 -10.43 6.52
C LEU A 101 18.11 -10.64 5.54
N LYS A 102 19.35 -10.77 6.03
CA LYS A 102 20.52 -11.06 5.19
C LYS A 102 20.58 -12.50 4.67
N GLU A 103 19.81 -13.39 5.27
CA GLU A 103 19.76 -14.81 4.92
C GLU A 103 18.65 -15.13 3.91
N LEU A 104 17.85 -14.12 3.50
CA LEU A 104 16.80 -14.33 2.51
C LEU A 104 17.41 -14.81 1.19
N PRO A 105 16.87 -15.93 0.64
CA PRO A 105 17.39 -16.51 -0.59
C PRO A 105 17.06 -15.61 -1.78
N LEU A 106 18.06 -14.92 -2.30
CA LEU A 106 17.94 -14.14 -3.54
C LEU A 106 18.27 -15.01 -4.75
N ARG A 107 17.66 -14.69 -5.88
CA ARG A 107 17.79 -15.44 -7.12
C ARG A 107 18.10 -14.49 -8.29
N ASN A 108 19.11 -14.83 -9.10
CA ASN A 108 19.60 -14.01 -10.23
C ASN A 108 19.71 -14.77 -11.56
N ASP A 109 19.17 -15.98 -11.61
CA ASP A 109 19.25 -16.89 -12.75
C ASP A 109 18.02 -16.83 -13.66
N MET A 110 17.10 -15.88 -13.43
CA MET A 110 15.83 -15.78 -14.11
C MET A 110 15.77 -14.62 -15.11
N HIS A 111 15.21 -14.87 -16.30
CA HIS A 111 14.72 -13.78 -17.15
C HIS A 111 13.36 -13.29 -16.64
N VAL A 112 13.26 -12.02 -16.25
CA VAL A 112 12.05 -11.49 -15.62
C VAL A 112 11.13 -10.85 -16.66
N ILE A 113 9.91 -11.38 -16.79
CA ILE A 113 8.84 -10.81 -17.61
C ILE A 113 7.77 -10.26 -16.67
N SER A 114 7.63 -8.93 -16.63
CA SER A 114 6.57 -8.26 -15.88
C SER A 114 5.54 -7.63 -16.81
N GLU A 115 4.26 -7.83 -16.52
CA GLU A 115 3.18 -7.30 -17.36
C GLU A 115 1.97 -6.85 -16.50
N SER A 116 1.41 -5.70 -16.87
CA SER A 116 0.18 -5.17 -16.28
C SER A 116 -0.96 -5.40 -17.27
N LEU A 117 -1.70 -6.48 -17.07
CA LEU A 117 -2.62 -7.06 -18.05
C LEU A 117 -3.79 -6.15 -18.41
N HIS A 118 -4.26 -5.29 -17.52
CA HIS A 118 -5.39 -4.39 -17.78
C HIS A 118 -5.07 -3.31 -18.84
N ARG A 119 -3.80 -3.02 -19.10
CA ARG A 119 -3.36 -2.00 -20.07
C ARG A 119 -3.14 -2.56 -21.47
N GLN A 120 -2.91 -3.86 -21.56
CA GLN A 120 -2.62 -4.56 -22.80
C GLN A 120 -3.84 -5.38 -23.22
N ARG A 121 -4.20 -5.30 -24.48
CA ARG A 121 -5.28 -6.12 -25.04
C ARG A 121 -4.73 -7.43 -25.60
N TYR A 122 -4.13 -8.25 -24.73
CA TYR A 122 -3.74 -9.60 -25.10
C TYR A 122 -5.00 -10.44 -25.37
N LYS A 123 -5.02 -11.09 -26.52
CA LYS A 123 -6.05 -12.10 -26.84
C LYS A 123 -5.74 -13.41 -26.13
N HIS A 124 -4.46 -13.77 -26.12
CA HIS A 124 -3.98 -14.96 -25.46
C HIS A 124 -2.89 -14.62 -24.44
N LEU A 125 -2.91 -15.25 -23.29
CA LEU A 125 -1.92 -15.00 -22.24
C LEU A 125 -0.51 -15.45 -22.69
N TRP A 126 -0.40 -16.49 -23.51
CA TRP A 126 0.87 -16.98 -24.03
C TRP A 126 1.54 -16.06 -25.06
N ASP A 127 0.82 -15.11 -25.63
CA ASP A 127 1.44 -14.10 -26.51
C ASP A 127 2.51 -13.29 -25.76
N ILE A 128 2.34 -13.09 -24.47
CA ILE A 128 3.34 -12.42 -23.61
C ILE A 128 4.67 -13.18 -23.64
N LEU A 129 4.61 -14.49 -23.45
CA LEU A 129 5.80 -15.36 -23.47
C LEU A 129 6.41 -15.43 -24.87
N PHE A 130 5.60 -15.63 -25.89
CA PHE A 130 6.07 -15.70 -27.26
C PHE A 130 6.73 -14.42 -27.75
N ASP A 131 6.25 -13.24 -27.28
CA ASP A 131 6.78 -11.95 -27.71
C ASP A 131 7.97 -11.48 -26.87
N ARG A 132 8.02 -11.83 -25.58
CA ARG A 132 9.00 -11.24 -24.64
C ARG A 132 10.07 -12.20 -24.15
N HIS A 133 9.85 -13.52 -24.23
CA HIS A 133 10.83 -14.50 -23.85
C HIS A 133 11.93 -14.63 -24.92
N PRO A 134 13.23 -14.74 -24.56
CA PRO A 134 14.33 -14.86 -25.53
C PRO A 134 14.12 -15.97 -26.56
N HIS A 135 13.57 -17.11 -26.12
CA HIS A 135 13.26 -18.28 -26.97
C HIS A 135 11.81 -18.31 -27.49
N GLY A 136 11.01 -17.25 -27.20
CA GLY A 136 9.58 -17.23 -27.46
C GLY A 136 9.18 -17.36 -28.93
N LYS A 137 9.90 -16.68 -29.83
CA LYS A 137 9.64 -16.75 -31.27
C LYS A 137 9.86 -18.17 -31.85
N TYR A 138 10.89 -18.85 -31.38
CA TYR A 138 11.17 -20.23 -31.75
C TYR A 138 10.03 -21.16 -31.32
N CYS A 139 9.64 -21.10 -30.06
CA CYS A 139 8.55 -21.92 -29.51
C CYS A 139 7.20 -21.60 -30.17
N ARG A 140 6.94 -20.32 -30.51
CA ARG A 140 5.77 -19.96 -31.33
C ARG A 140 5.78 -20.66 -32.69
N GLY A 141 6.94 -20.70 -33.36
CA GLY A 141 7.10 -21.40 -34.64
C GLY A 141 6.83 -22.90 -34.53
N ILE A 142 7.27 -23.56 -33.45
CA ILE A 142 6.96 -24.98 -33.18
C ILE A 142 5.45 -25.15 -32.99
N TRP A 143 4.81 -24.32 -32.13
CA TRP A 143 3.36 -24.41 -31.88
C TRP A 143 2.52 -24.21 -33.15
N GLU A 144 2.85 -23.18 -33.93
CA GLU A 144 2.14 -22.88 -35.18
C GLU A 144 2.39 -23.96 -36.27
N GLY A 145 3.58 -24.59 -36.27
CA GLY A 145 4.00 -25.61 -37.20
C GLY A 145 3.41 -27.01 -36.94
N GLN A 146 2.69 -27.24 -35.84
CA GLN A 146 2.11 -28.56 -35.52
C GLN A 146 1.02 -29.03 -36.45
N GLY A 147 0.53 -28.17 -37.35
CA GLY A 147 -0.47 -28.53 -38.36
C GLY A 147 -1.78 -29.04 -37.72
N ASN A 148 -2.20 -30.26 -38.12
CA ASN A 148 -3.43 -30.87 -37.56
C ASN A 148 -3.31 -31.32 -36.10
N ASN A 149 -2.11 -31.37 -35.54
CA ASN A 149 -1.87 -31.70 -34.14
C ASN A 149 -1.78 -30.47 -33.25
N LYS A 150 -1.93 -29.29 -33.81
CA LYS A 150 -1.88 -28.04 -33.05
C LYS A 150 -3.01 -27.98 -32.04
N THR A 151 -2.64 -27.79 -30.78
CA THR A 151 -3.58 -27.53 -29.70
C THR A 151 -3.93 -26.05 -29.64
N ASP A 152 -5.15 -25.72 -29.18
CA ASP A 152 -5.59 -24.33 -29.05
C ASP A 152 -4.71 -23.54 -28.03
N VAL A 153 -4.25 -24.22 -26.97
CA VAL A 153 -3.32 -23.69 -25.96
C VAL A 153 -1.97 -24.38 -26.16
N PRO A 154 -0.84 -23.66 -26.08
CA PRO A 154 0.49 -24.29 -26.12
C PRO A 154 0.63 -25.35 -25.03
N SER A 155 1.20 -26.50 -25.41
CA SER A 155 1.40 -27.60 -24.47
C SER A 155 2.50 -27.29 -23.44
N ASP A 156 2.52 -28.04 -22.34
CA ASP A 156 3.58 -28.03 -21.34
C ASP A 156 4.95 -28.31 -21.93
N GLU A 157 5.07 -29.26 -22.89
CA GLU A 157 6.32 -29.55 -23.60
C GLU A 157 6.93 -28.32 -24.27
N ILE A 158 6.12 -27.49 -24.95
CA ILE A 158 6.60 -26.26 -25.60
C ILE A 158 7.05 -25.23 -24.59
N LEU A 159 6.35 -25.13 -23.46
CA LEU A 159 6.70 -24.21 -22.38
C LEU A 159 7.95 -24.69 -21.63
N LEU A 160 8.08 -25.98 -21.38
CA LEU A 160 9.27 -26.56 -20.77
C LEU A 160 10.51 -26.36 -21.64
N GLU A 161 10.39 -26.56 -22.97
CA GLU A 161 11.47 -26.21 -23.92
C GLU A 161 11.88 -24.75 -23.80
N MET A 162 10.89 -23.84 -23.73
CA MET A 162 11.12 -22.42 -23.58
C MET A 162 11.88 -22.09 -22.29
N PHE A 163 11.38 -22.58 -21.16
CA PHE A 163 11.95 -22.27 -19.84
C PHE A 163 13.26 -23.01 -19.56
N THR A 164 13.46 -24.18 -20.13
CA THR A 164 14.76 -24.88 -20.08
C THR A 164 15.83 -24.10 -20.79
N HIS A 165 15.48 -23.46 -21.93
CA HIS A 165 16.42 -22.60 -22.65
C HIS A 165 16.80 -21.36 -21.81
N THR A 166 15.79 -20.74 -21.14
CA THR A 166 16.01 -19.56 -20.31
C THR A 166 14.99 -19.56 -19.16
N PRO A 167 15.42 -19.89 -17.93
CA PRO A 167 14.55 -19.86 -16.77
C PRO A 167 13.89 -18.47 -16.61
N THR A 168 12.61 -18.46 -16.25
CA THR A 168 11.80 -17.24 -16.31
C THR A 168 11.00 -16.99 -15.04
N ALA A 169 11.00 -15.73 -14.59
CA ALA A 169 10.05 -15.23 -13.61
C ALA A 169 8.95 -14.44 -14.33
N LEU A 170 7.72 -14.90 -14.22
CA LEU A 170 6.54 -14.29 -14.86
C LEU A 170 5.70 -13.57 -13.80
N VAL A 171 5.66 -12.23 -13.89
CA VAL A 171 4.97 -11.33 -12.95
C VAL A 171 3.79 -10.69 -13.63
N LEU A 172 2.55 -11.13 -13.30
CA LEU A 172 1.31 -10.73 -13.95
C LEU A 172 0.44 -9.89 -13.01
N ASP A 173 0.47 -8.58 -13.17
CA ASP A 173 -0.40 -7.67 -12.41
C ASP A 173 -1.78 -7.53 -13.07
N GLU A 174 -2.81 -7.30 -12.23
CA GLU A 174 -4.22 -7.17 -12.65
C GLU A 174 -4.75 -8.40 -13.41
N TYR A 175 -4.23 -9.60 -13.09
CA TYR A 175 -4.62 -10.85 -13.75
C TYR A 175 -6.14 -11.10 -13.69
N GLN A 176 -6.74 -10.94 -12.51
CA GLN A 176 -8.19 -11.12 -12.36
C GLN A 176 -8.98 -10.13 -13.22
N THR A 177 -8.58 -8.86 -13.26
CA THR A 177 -9.27 -7.83 -14.07
C THR A 177 -9.28 -8.18 -15.55
N TRP A 178 -8.14 -8.65 -16.05
CA TRP A 178 -8.02 -9.12 -17.42
C TRP A 178 -8.86 -10.36 -17.66
N PHE A 179 -8.78 -11.37 -16.80
CA PHE A 179 -9.49 -12.64 -16.91
C PHE A 179 -11.01 -12.45 -16.88
N ASP A 180 -11.52 -11.61 -15.99
CA ASP A 180 -12.96 -11.31 -15.89
C ASP A 180 -13.51 -10.56 -17.10
N GLY A 181 -12.65 -9.86 -17.83
CA GLY A 181 -12.97 -9.21 -19.10
C GLY A 181 -13.07 -10.18 -20.30
N LEU A 182 -12.62 -11.42 -20.16
CA LEU A 182 -12.67 -12.42 -21.23
C LEU A 182 -14.07 -13.04 -21.36
N THR A 183 -14.55 -13.17 -22.60
CA THR A 183 -15.85 -13.77 -22.90
C THR A 183 -15.65 -14.94 -23.88
N ASN A 184 -16.22 -16.08 -23.56
CA ASN A 184 -16.25 -17.21 -24.48
C ASN A 184 -17.24 -16.94 -25.61
N THR A 185 -16.83 -17.21 -26.85
CA THR A 185 -17.69 -17.26 -28.02
C THR A 185 -17.73 -18.69 -28.57
N LYS A 186 -18.66 -18.97 -29.49
CA LYS A 186 -18.74 -20.31 -30.15
C LYS A 186 -17.45 -20.67 -30.88
N GLN A 187 -16.75 -19.69 -31.44
CA GLN A 187 -15.53 -19.89 -32.23
C GLN A 187 -14.26 -19.76 -31.37
N TYR A 188 -14.29 -18.92 -30.34
CA TYR A 188 -13.12 -18.59 -29.56
C TYR A 188 -13.46 -18.62 -28.05
N PRO A 189 -13.14 -19.71 -27.35
CA PRO A 189 -13.37 -19.84 -25.90
C PRO A 189 -12.22 -19.20 -25.10
N TRP A 190 -12.03 -17.88 -25.22
CA TRP A 190 -10.92 -17.10 -24.65
C TRP A 190 -10.71 -17.35 -23.15
N ARG A 191 -11.80 -17.34 -22.39
CA ARG A 191 -11.75 -17.55 -20.93
C ARG A 191 -11.30 -18.98 -20.59
N THR A 192 -11.80 -19.98 -21.33
CA THR A 192 -11.39 -21.37 -21.14
C THR A 192 -9.92 -21.58 -21.48
N TRP A 193 -9.43 -20.96 -22.54
CA TRP A 193 -8.02 -21.03 -22.91
C TRP A 193 -7.12 -20.37 -21.86
N ALA A 194 -7.48 -19.17 -21.37
CA ALA A 194 -6.74 -18.51 -20.31
C ALA A 194 -6.71 -19.35 -19.03
N PHE A 195 -7.84 -19.97 -18.68
CA PHE A 195 -8.00 -20.86 -17.54
C PHE A 195 -7.08 -22.10 -17.63
N ASN A 196 -7.04 -22.76 -18.80
CA ASN A 196 -6.17 -23.90 -19.02
C ASN A 196 -4.69 -23.51 -19.03
N PHE A 197 -4.36 -22.37 -19.62
CA PHE A 197 -2.98 -21.92 -19.73
C PHE A 197 -2.39 -21.55 -18.36
N ILE A 198 -3.13 -20.84 -17.50
CA ILE A 198 -2.64 -20.53 -16.14
C ILE A 198 -2.51 -21.79 -15.28
N GLN A 199 -3.33 -22.82 -15.53
CA GLN A 199 -3.17 -24.11 -14.89
C GLN A 199 -1.82 -24.75 -15.27
N ILE A 200 -1.51 -24.84 -16.57
CA ILE A 200 -0.23 -25.39 -17.04
C ILE A 200 0.95 -24.64 -16.44
N LEU A 201 0.93 -23.31 -16.46
CA LEU A 201 1.99 -22.51 -15.83
C LEU A 201 2.13 -22.76 -14.33
N SER A 202 1.01 -22.95 -13.63
CA SER A 202 1.01 -23.21 -12.18
C SER A 202 1.58 -24.60 -11.87
N GLU A 203 1.32 -25.60 -12.69
CA GLU A 203 1.86 -26.94 -12.58
C GLU A 203 3.36 -26.94 -12.89
N ILE A 204 3.80 -26.27 -13.96
CA ILE A 204 5.23 -26.12 -14.27
C ILE A 204 5.98 -25.40 -13.12
N ALA A 205 5.43 -24.30 -12.60
CA ALA A 205 6.07 -23.58 -11.48
C ALA A 205 6.20 -24.44 -10.21
N LYS A 206 5.27 -25.39 -10.00
CA LYS A 206 5.32 -26.32 -8.88
C LYS A 206 6.32 -27.45 -9.10
N GLU A 207 6.35 -28.04 -10.30
CA GLU A 207 7.15 -29.22 -10.62
C GLU A 207 8.60 -28.87 -10.99
N HIS A 208 8.81 -27.65 -11.53
CA HIS A 208 10.07 -27.15 -12.04
C HIS A 208 10.37 -25.73 -11.50
N PRO A 209 10.56 -25.57 -10.17
CA PRO A 209 10.83 -24.27 -9.57
C PRO A 209 12.14 -23.63 -10.06
N GLU A 210 13.07 -24.43 -10.55
CA GLU A 210 14.29 -23.96 -11.20
C GLU A 210 14.04 -23.29 -12.55
N LEU A 211 12.92 -23.60 -13.23
CA LEU A 211 12.59 -23.11 -14.57
C LEU A 211 11.59 -21.96 -14.56
N LEU A 212 10.60 -22.00 -13.68
CA LEU A 212 9.52 -20.99 -13.67
C LEU A 212 9.16 -20.53 -12.27
N VAL A 213 9.19 -19.21 -12.08
CA VAL A 213 8.56 -18.52 -10.95
C VAL A 213 7.32 -17.80 -11.48
N LEU A 214 6.15 -18.11 -10.93
CA LEU A 214 4.86 -17.50 -11.34
C LEU A 214 4.29 -16.66 -10.22
N ILE A 215 4.09 -15.36 -10.51
CA ILE A 215 3.49 -14.41 -9.58
C ILE A 215 2.29 -13.74 -10.25
N VAL A 216 1.13 -13.76 -9.59
CA VAL A 216 -0.10 -13.14 -10.10
C VAL A 216 -0.77 -12.27 -9.04
N SER A 217 -1.45 -11.20 -9.46
CA SER A 217 -2.31 -10.43 -8.56
C SER A 217 -3.79 -10.71 -8.81
N VAL A 218 -4.54 -10.90 -7.72
CA VAL A 218 -5.99 -11.04 -7.71
C VAL A 218 -6.59 -10.08 -6.68
N ARG A 219 -7.88 -9.75 -6.85
CA ARG A 219 -8.61 -8.94 -5.86
C ARG A 219 -9.24 -9.80 -4.79
N ASN A 220 -9.76 -10.97 -5.19
CA ASN A 220 -10.52 -11.85 -4.31
C ASN A 220 -10.24 -13.31 -4.66
N GLY A 221 -9.89 -14.11 -3.65
CA GLY A 221 -9.59 -15.52 -3.79
C GLY A 221 -10.79 -16.42 -4.12
N GLY A 222 -12.03 -15.90 -4.04
CA GLY A 222 -13.24 -16.65 -4.39
C GLY A 222 -13.59 -16.70 -5.88
N THR A 223 -12.74 -16.21 -6.77
CA THR A 223 -13.03 -16.07 -8.20
C THR A 223 -12.49 -17.23 -9.04
N ASP A 224 -13.12 -17.47 -10.23
CA ASP A 224 -12.65 -18.46 -11.20
C ASP A 224 -11.18 -18.21 -11.61
N ALA A 225 -10.78 -16.93 -11.68
CA ALA A 225 -9.41 -16.53 -12.00
C ALA A 225 -8.37 -17.15 -11.06
N PHE A 226 -8.73 -17.36 -9.78
CA PHE A 226 -7.84 -17.90 -8.76
C PHE A 226 -7.92 -19.42 -8.63
N GLN A 227 -9.06 -20.04 -8.97
CA GLN A 227 -9.32 -21.47 -8.71
C GLN A 227 -8.26 -22.42 -9.26
N GLN A 228 -7.72 -22.14 -10.46
CA GLN A 228 -6.71 -23.04 -11.06
C GLN A 228 -5.37 -22.95 -10.34
N ILE A 229 -4.97 -21.74 -9.95
CA ILE A 229 -3.72 -21.53 -9.22
C ILE A 229 -3.84 -22.14 -7.81
N GLN A 230 -5.03 -22.07 -7.20
CA GLN A 230 -5.28 -22.65 -5.88
C GLN A 230 -5.05 -24.16 -5.80
N ARG A 231 -5.24 -24.90 -6.90
CA ARG A 231 -5.05 -26.36 -6.96
C ARG A 231 -3.62 -26.79 -6.63
N VAL A 232 -2.65 -25.98 -6.93
CA VAL A 232 -1.23 -26.28 -6.64
C VAL A 232 -0.77 -25.75 -5.28
N ASN A 233 -1.70 -25.28 -4.44
CA ASN A 233 -1.43 -24.75 -3.10
C ASN A 233 -0.41 -23.58 -3.12
N PRO A 234 -0.75 -22.45 -3.73
CA PRO A 234 0.15 -21.31 -3.89
C PRO A 234 0.55 -20.68 -2.55
N VAL A 235 1.60 -19.87 -2.56
CA VAL A 235 1.90 -18.95 -1.46
C VAL A 235 0.97 -17.76 -1.60
N ILE A 236 0.10 -17.54 -0.60
CA ILE A 236 -0.84 -16.40 -0.60
C ILE A 236 -0.26 -15.28 0.25
N VAL A 237 -0.24 -14.07 -0.33
CA VAL A 237 0.10 -12.81 0.34
C VAL A 237 -1.17 -11.96 0.31
N ASP A 238 -1.82 -11.79 1.47
CA ASP A 238 -3.19 -11.28 1.57
C ASP A 238 -3.35 -9.96 2.34
N PHE A 239 -2.25 -9.35 2.76
CA PHE A 239 -2.23 -8.05 3.48
C PHE A 239 -3.08 -8.03 4.76
N LYS A 240 -3.26 -9.18 5.40
CA LYS A 240 -4.12 -9.35 6.58
C LYS A 240 -3.32 -9.71 7.83
N GLY A 241 -3.94 -9.49 8.98
CA GLY A 241 -3.40 -9.87 10.28
C GLY A 241 -2.78 -8.71 11.06
N PRO A 242 -2.43 -8.93 12.32
CA PRO A 242 -1.88 -7.89 13.21
C PRO A 242 -0.56 -7.30 12.69
N GLN A 243 0.32 -8.13 12.15
CA GLN A 243 1.60 -7.69 11.61
C GLN A 243 1.41 -6.77 10.38
N ALA A 244 0.44 -7.06 9.52
CA ALA A 244 0.16 -6.23 8.36
C ALA A 244 -0.24 -4.78 8.74
N LYS A 245 -1.00 -4.61 9.83
CA LYS A 245 -1.34 -3.27 10.35
C LYS A 245 -0.11 -2.52 10.86
N HIS A 246 0.75 -3.18 11.62
CA HIS A 246 1.99 -2.61 12.14
C HIS A 246 2.97 -2.24 11.01
N ASP A 247 3.18 -3.15 10.06
CA ASP A 247 4.02 -2.91 8.88
C ASP A 247 3.50 -1.76 8.03
N ARG A 248 2.16 -1.62 7.92
CA ARG A 248 1.52 -0.55 7.16
C ARG A 248 1.86 0.84 7.72
N LEU A 249 1.83 1.01 9.03
CA LEU A 249 2.20 2.28 9.66
C LEU A 249 3.66 2.64 9.35
N ARG A 250 4.58 1.70 9.50
CA ARG A 250 6.00 1.89 9.19
C ARG A 250 6.25 2.12 7.70
N LEU A 251 5.52 1.42 6.85
CA LEU A 251 5.53 1.65 5.40
C LEU A 251 5.10 3.08 5.07
N LEU A 252 4.01 3.57 5.66
CA LEU A 252 3.54 4.94 5.46
C LEU A 252 4.60 5.97 5.86
N GLN A 253 5.22 5.81 7.02
CA GLN A 253 6.27 6.69 7.51
C GLN A 253 7.52 6.67 6.61
N HIS A 254 7.94 5.48 6.18
CA HIS A 254 9.09 5.32 5.30
C HIS A 254 8.83 5.91 3.91
N ARG A 255 7.60 5.76 3.40
CA ARG A 255 7.18 6.35 2.13
C ARG A 255 7.08 7.87 2.18
N LEU A 256 6.70 8.43 3.32
CA LEU A 256 6.55 9.87 3.49
C LEU A 256 7.89 10.57 3.74
N PHE A 257 8.74 9.99 4.58
CA PHE A 257 9.91 10.67 5.13
C PHE A 257 11.22 9.96 4.79
N GLU A 258 12.25 10.73 4.45
CA GLU A 258 13.59 10.21 4.19
C GLU A 258 14.31 9.81 5.48
N ASN A 259 14.07 10.54 6.58
CA ASN A 259 14.84 10.45 7.81
C ASN A 259 14.04 9.94 9.03
N ARG A 260 12.79 9.51 8.90
CA ARG A 260 11.97 9.08 10.05
C ARG A 260 12.60 7.89 10.81
N MET A 261 13.16 6.94 10.09
CA MET A 261 13.79 5.75 10.67
C MET A 261 15.15 6.04 11.33
N GLN A 262 15.71 7.22 11.10
CA GLN A 262 16.97 7.66 11.70
C GLN A 262 16.76 8.39 13.04
N VAL A 263 15.52 8.82 13.34
CA VAL A 263 15.17 9.50 14.59
C VAL A 263 15.04 8.46 15.70
N SER A 264 15.84 8.60 16.76
CA SER A 264 15.82 7.66 17.87
C SER A 264 14.52 7.74 18.68
N GLU A 265 14.13 6.62 19.28
CA GLU A 265 12.95 6.54 20.16
C GLU A 265 13.02 7.53 21.31
N GLU A 266 14.21 7.75 21.88
CA GLU A 266 14.43 8.72 22.96
C GLU A 266 14.13 10.16 22.50
N GLN A 267 14.57 10.53 21.30
CA GLN A 267 14.30 11.85 20.72
C GLN A 267 12.80 12.05 20.48
N ILE A 268 12.12 11.04 19.94
CA ILE A 268 10.68 11.09 19.71
C ILE A 268 9.95 11.22 21.06
N THR A 269 10.24 10.33 22.00
CA THR A 269 9.61 10.33 23.32
C THR A 269 9.78 11.69 24.02
N SER A 270 10.97 12.28 23.97
CA SER A 270 11.21 13.61 24.52
C SER A 270 10.34 14.68 23.84
N THR A 271 10.17 14.60 22.52
CA THR A 271 9.38 15.57 21.74
C THR A 271 7.89 15.50 22.07
N ILE A 272 7.35 14.29 22.21
CA ILE A 272 5.90 14.07 22.37
C ILE A 272 5.45 13.97 23.83
N ASN A 273 6.37 13.96 24.81
CA ASN A 273 6.07 13.63 26.20
C ASN A 273 4.98 14.53 26.82
N ALA A 274 5.02 15.84 26.56
CA ALA A 274 4.03 16.76 27.09
C ALA A 274 2.63 16.45 26.50
N HIS A 275 2.55 16.28 25.18
CA HIS A 275 1.32 15.92 24.49
C HIS A 275 0.74 14.59 24.98
N VAL A 276 1.55 13.54 25.06
CA VAL A 276 1.08 12.21 25.46
C VAL A 276 0.67 12.18 26.93
N SER A 277 1.36 12.92 27.79
CA SER A 277 1.00 13.01 29.21
C SER A 277 -0.36 13.71 29.39
N GLU A 278 -0.62 14.77 28.64
CA GLU A 278 -1.90 15.45 28.64
C GLU A 278 -3.02 14.59 28.03
N TYR A 279 -2.74 13.90 26.94
CA TYR A 279 -3.66 12.90 26.36
C TYR A 279 -4.07 11.85 27.41
N ILE A 280 -3.10 11.23 28.07
CA ILE A 280 -3.34 10.22 29.12
C ILE A 280 -4.22 10.78 30.24
N ARG A 281 -3.98 12.02 30.65
CA ARG A 281 -4.78 12.71 31.68
C ARG A 281 -6.22 12.94 31.22
N LEU A 282 -6.43 13.53 30.04
CA LEU A 282 -7.75 13.91 29.51
C LEU A 282 -8.63 12.70 29.21
N ILE A 283 -8.05 11.62 28.69
CA ILE A 283 -8.77 10.37 28.36
C ILE A 283 -8.91 9.46 29.59
N ASN A 284 -8.23 9.81 30.69
CA ASN A 284 -8.20 9.00 31.90
C ASN A 284 -7.73 7.54 31.64
N VAL A 285 -6.58 7.42 30.94
CA VAL A 285 -5.99 6.11 30.61
C VAL A 285 -5.59 5.36 31.86
N PRO A 286 -6.04 4.09 32.05
CA PRO A 286 -5.65 3.28 33.20
C PRO A 286 -4.13 3.13 33.31
N PRO A 287 -3.54 3.14 34.52
CA PRO A 287 -2.09 3.03 34.69
C PRO A 287 -1.45 1.83 33.99
N ALA A 288 -2.15 0.70 33.89
CA ALA A 288 -1.65 -0.50 33.23
C ALA A 288 -1.53 -0.35 31.70
N GLU A 289 -2.20 0.62 31.10
CA GLU A 289 -2.24 0.84 29.66
C GLU A 289 -1.37 2.02 29.22
N GLN A 290 -0.91 2.86 30.15
CA GLN A 290 -0.19 4.09 29.83
C GLN A 290 1.10 3.85 29.05
N ASP A 291 1.86 2.80 29.36
CA ASP A 291 3.08 2.46 28.64
C ASP A 291 2.79 1.96 27.22
N HIS A 292 1.65 1.33 27.01
CA HIS A 292 1.21 0.93 25.67
C HIS A 292 0.86 2.16 24.83
N VAL A 293 0.07 3.07 25.39
CA VAL A 293 -0.28 4.35 24.75
C VAL A 293 0.98 5.16 24.38
N ARG A 294 1.97 5.24 25.27
CA ARG A 294 3.23 5.94 24.99
C ARG A 294 3.98 5.32 23.80
N ARG A 295 4.02 4.00 23.73
CA ARG A 295 4.64 3.28 22.62
C ARG A 295 3.88 3.52 21.32
N ASP A 296 2.55 3.45 21.32
CA ASP A 296 1.72 3.68 20.14
C ASP A 296 1.94 5.08 19.56
N PHE A 297 2.02 6.11 20.42
CA PHE A 297 2.34 7.47 19.98
C PHE A 297 3.76 7.59 19.43
N CYS A 298 4.74 6.94 20.05
CA CYS A 298 6.11 6.94 19.56
C CYS A 298 6.22 6.26 18.20
N GLU A 299 5.55 5.13 18.01
CA GLU A 299 5.52 4.39 16.75
C GLU A 299 4.80 5.17 15.64
N ALA A 300 3.68 5.81 15.96
CA ALA A 300 2.88 6.56 14.98
C ALA A 300 3.45 7.95 14.65
N TRP A 301 4.34 8.51 15.46
CA TRP A 301 4.87 9.86 15.29
C TRP A 301 5.37 10.13 13.85
N PRO A 302 5.06 11.29 13.23
CA PRO A 302 4.52 12.53 13.80
C PRO A 302 2.99 12.59 13.95
N PHE A 303 2.28 11.54 13.59
CA PHE A 303 0.81 11.48 13.59
C PHE A 303 0.28 10.82 14.86
N ALA A 304 -0.87 11.28 15.35
CA ALA A 304 -1.56 10.62 16.46
C ALA A 304 -2.11 9.25 16.00
N PRO A 305 -1.91 8.16 16.77
CA PRO A 305 -2.36 6.83 16.36
C PRO A 305 -3.88 6.74 16.13
N HIS A 306 -4.68 7.38 16.97
CA HIS A 306 -6.14 7.43 16.83
C HIS A 306 -6.62 8.22 15.60
N MET A 307 -5.85 9.21 15.13
CA MET A 307 -6.16 9.91 13.87
C MET A 307 -5.93 9.00 12.65
N ILE A 308 -4.81 8.28 12.63
CA ILE A 308 -4.54 7.31 11.55
C ILE A 308 -5.63 6.26 11.53
N GLN A 309 -6.00 5.71 12.69
CA GLN A 309 -7.08 4.73 12.80
C GLN A 309 -8.42 5.29 12.33
N LEU A 310 -8.77 6.54 12.68
CA LEU A 310 -9.97 7.21 12.21
C LEU A 310 -10.00 7.29 10.66
N LEU A 311 -8.88 7.67 10.05
CA LEU A 311 -8.76 7.76 8.59
C LEU A 311 -8.89 6.38 7.93
N GLU A 312 -8.17 5.38 8.41
CA GLU A 312 -8.16 4.04 7.83
C GLU A 312 -9.47 3.29 8.03
N ASP A 313 -9.91 3.18 9.27
CA ASP A 313 -10.99 2.26 9.64
C ASP A 313 -12.39 2.87 9.44
N GLN A 314 -12.51 4.19 9.33
CA GLN A 314 -13.80 4.86 9.26
C GLN A 314 -13.95 5.73 8.01
N VAL A 315 -13.05 6.69 7.77
CA VAL A 315 -13.22 7.68 6.70
C VAL A 315 -12.96 7.07 5.32
N LEU A 316 -11.83 6.40 5.13
CA LEU A 316 -11.46 5.85 3.82
C LEU A 316 -12.33 4.65 3.43
N ILE A 317 -12.74 3.80 4.40
CA ILE A 317 -13.67 2.69 4.15
C ILE A 317 -15.04 3.22 3.74
N ALA A 318 -15.61 4.17 4.49
CA ALA A 318 -16.93 4.74 4.19
C ALA A 318 -16.99 5.41 2.82
N THR A 319 -15.84 5.83 2.29
CA THR A 319 -15.74 6.59 1.05
C THR A 319 -15.28 5.77 -0.15
N HIS A 320 -15.02 4.48 0.03
CA HIS A 320 -14.46 3.59 -1.01
C HIS A 320 -13.16 4.12 -1.63
N ALA A 321 -12.38 4.89 -0.89
CA ALA A 321 -11.09 5.43 -1.32
C ALA A 321 -10.05 4.32 -1.49
N GLN A 322 -9.00 4.60 -2.28
CA GLN A 322 -7.86 3.67 -2.44
C GLN A 322 -6.94 3.79 -1.22
N GLU A 323 -7.23 2.99 -0.20
CA GLU A 323 -6.70 3.04 1.16
C GLU A 323 -5.27 3.64 1.32
N THR A 324 -4.23 2.88 1.01
CA THR A 324 -2.84 3.29 1.29
C THR A 324 -2.39 4.49 0.45
N ARG A 325 -2.79 4.55 -0.82
CA ARG A 325 -2.42 5.63 -1.74
C ARG A 325 -3.00 6.98 -1.32
N ASP A 326 -4.28 6.99 -0.98
CA ASP A 326 -4.96 8.22 -0.61
C ASP A 326 -4.54 8.68 0.77
N LEU A 327 -4.30 7.73 1.69
CA LEU A 327 -3.75 8.03 3.00
C LEU A 327 -2.37 8.72 2.91
N ILE A 328 -1.45 8.22 2.09
CA ILE A 328 -0.15 8.87 1.86
C ILE A 328 -0.34 10.32 1.38
N ARG A 329 -1.23 10.56 0.42
CA ARG A 329 -1.52 11.91 -0.10
C ARG A 329 -2.04 12.85 0.98
N ILE A 330 -2.98 12.37 1.78
CA ILE A 330 -3.61 13.13 2.86
C ILE A 330 -2.57 13.48 3.92
N LEU A 331 -1.82 12.49 4.40
CA LEU A 331 -0.80 12.68 5.44
C LEU A 331 0.35 13.58 4.97
N ALA A 332 0.79 13.46 3.71
CA ALA A 332 1.81 14.35 3.14
C ALA A 332 1.34 15.81 3.09
N ALA A 333 0.10 16.04 2.66
CA ALA A 333 -0.47 17.39 2.59
C ALA A 333 -0.64 17.99 3.99
N LEU A 334 -1.10 17.19 4.95
CA LEU A 334 -1.27 17.60 6.33
C LEU A 334 0.07 17.94 6.99
N TYR A 335 1.07 17.07 6.84
CA TYR A 335 2.42 17.32 7.38
C TYR A 335 3.05 18.60 6.81
N LYS A 336 2.89 18.89 5.52
CA LYS A 336 3.36 20.15 4.92
C LYS A 336 2.75 21.39 5.57
N CYS A 337 1.51 21.29 6.02
CA CYS A 337 0.80 22.42 6.60
C CYS A 337 1.21 22.71 8.05
N VAL A 338 1.35 21.65 8.85
CA VAL A 338 1.48 21.79 10.32
C VAL A 338 2.63 21.00 10.92
N GLY A 339 3.34 20.17 10.17
CA GLY A 339 4.32 19.22 10.73
C GLY A 339 5.49 19.85 11.49
N GLU A 340 5.82 21.11 11.20
CA GLU A 340 6.86 21.84 11.93
C GLU A 340 6.33 22.62 13.13
N ASP A 341 5.01 22.78 13.22
CA ASP A 341 4.37 23.66 14.22
C ASP A 341 3.87 22.90 15.45
N VAL A 342 3.58 21.59 15.31
CA VAL A 342 2.99 20.78 16.39
C VAL A 342 3.83 19.55 16.72
N PRO A 343 3.90 19.12 18.00
CA PRO A 343 4.67 17.93 18.41
C PRO A 343 4.04 16.63 17.89
N VAL A 344 2.70 16.60 17.78
CA VAL A 344 1.91 15.49 17.26
C VAL A 344 0.77 16.05 16.42
N ILE A 345 0.58 15.52 15.23
CA ILE A 345 -0.50 15.89 14.32
C ILE A 345 -1.76 15.08 14.66
N THR A 346 -2.88 15.77 14.85
CA THR A 346 -4.16 15.19 15.28
C THR A 346 -5.28 15.47 14.25
N ALA A 347 -6.49 14.98 14.51
CA ALA A 347 -7.66 15.25 13.68
C ALA A 347 -8.03 16.75 13.60
N ALA A 348 -7.69 17.52 14.64
CA ALA A 348 -7.92 18.96 14.67
C ALA A 348 -7.07 19.76 13.66
N ASP A 349 -5.96 19.18 13.18
CA ASP A 349 -5.05 19.82 12.24
C ASP A 349 -5.57 19.78 10.78
N PHE A 350 -6.66 19.05 10.53
CA PHE A 350 -7.45 19.17 9.31
C PHE A 350 -8.31 20.43 9.34
N ARG A 351 -7.69 21.59 9.31
CA ARG A 351 -8.37 22.87 9.43
C ARG A 351 -9.37 23.10 8.31
N ILE A 352 -10.66 23.17 8.64
CA ILE A 352 -11.75 23.36 7.67
C ILE A 352 -11.67 24.70 6.92
N ASP A 353 -11.00 25.69 7.48
CA ASP A 353 -10.79 27.04 6.94
C ASP A 353 -9.48 27.18 6.13
N ASP A 354 -8.61 26.18 6.12
CA ASP A 354 -7.34 26.19 5.36
C ASP A 354 -7.27 25.04 4.33
N ASP A 355 -7.36 25.39 3.08
CA ASP A 355 -7.27 24.43 1.95
C ASP A 355 -5.94 23.67 1.88
N ARG A 356 -4.90 24.14 2.56
CA ARG A 356 -3.57 23.51 2.58
C ARG A 356 -3.48 22.37 3.60
N SER A 357 -4.40 22.29 4.53
CA SER A 357 -4.40 21.36 5.68
C SER A 357 -4.72 19.89 5.35
N GLY A 358 -4.50 19.43 4.12
CA GLY A 358 -4.84 18.08 3.70
C GLY A 358 -6.30 17.86 3.32
N ILE A 359 -7.17 18.82 3.57
CA ILE A 359 -8.62 18.75 3.27
C ILE A 359 -8.89 18.52 1.79
N ASN A 360 -8.20 19.22 0.91
CA ASN A 360 -8.41 19.03 -0.53
C ASN A 360 -7.96 17.61 -0.97
N ALA A 361 -6.85 17.10 -0.44
CA ALA A 361 -6.43 15.73 -0.71
C ALA A 361 -7.46 14.70 -0.21
N LEU A 362 -8.05 14.96 0.95
CA LEU A 362 -9.11 14.13 1.53
C LEU A 362 -10.39 14.19 0.68
N LEU A 363 -10.86 15.39 0.31
CA LEU A 363 -12.07 15.57 -0.50
C LEU A 363 -11.92 14.98 -1.91
N ASP A 364 -10.73 15.12 -2.52
CA ASP A 364 -10.42 14.51 -3.82
C ASP A 364 -10.46 12.98 -3.74
N SER A 365 -10.01 12.40 -2.63
CA SER A 365 -10.00 10.95 -2.39
C SER A 365 -11.42 10.40 -2.18
N VAL A 366 -12.25 11.19 -1.51
CA VAL A 366 -13.60 10.80 -1.11
C VAL A 366 -14.62 10.97 -2.25
N ALA A 367 -14.32 11.78 -3.27
CA ALA A 367 -15.10 12.00 -4.50
C ALA A 367 -16.65 12.15 -4.32
N ASN A 368 -17.11 12.58 -3.13
CA ASN A 368 -18.52 12.68 -2.80
C ASN A 368 -18.95 14.13 -2.57
N GLN A 369 -19.83 14.63 -3.42
CA GLN A 369 -20.35 16.02 -3.31
C GLN A 369 -21.01 16.31 -1.95
N HIS A 370 -21.51 15.29 -1.24
CA HIS A 370 -22.08 15.45 0.09
C HIS A 370 -21.02 15.94 1.09
N HIS A 371 -19.82 15.44 1.02
CA HIS A 371 -18.72 15.82 1.93
C HIS A 371 -18.25 17.26 1.73
N ALA A 372 -18.23 17.75 0.48
CA ALA A 372 -17.97 19.17 0.22
C ALA A 372 -19.05 20.07 0.82
N LYS A 373 -20.34 19.67 0.72
CA LYS A 373 -21.45 20.39 1.37
C LYS A 373 -21.38 20.38 2.89
N LEU A 374 -20.92 19.28 3.49
CA LEU A 374 -20.69 19.22 4.94
C LEU A 374 -19.59 20.20 5.36
N ARG A 375 -18.51 20.33 4.59
CA ARG A 375 -17.47 21.34 4.83
C ARG A 375 -18.02 22.77 4.76
N GLU A 376 -18.77 23.10 3.72
CA GLU A 376 -19.41 24.42 3.60
C GLU A 376 -20.33 24.74 4.77
N LYS A 377 -21.05 23.74 5.27
CA LYS A 377 -21.91 23.87 6.46
C LYS A 377 -21.08 24.10 7.72
N ALA A 378 -19.98 23.36 7.89
CA ALA A 378 -19.08 23.54 9.02
C ALA A 378 -18.42 24.92 9.03
N LEU A 379 -17.98 25.43 7.86
CA LEU A 379 -17.45 26.79 7.72
C LEU A 379 -18.48 27.86 8.10
N ARG A 380 -19.72 27.73 7.63
CA ARG A 380 -20.80 28.67 8.02
C ARG A 380 -21.09 28.63 9.52
N ASN A 381 -21.04 27.46 10.14
CA ASN A 381 -21.18 27.34 11.59
C ASN A 381 -20.03 28.04 12.32
N LEU A 382 -18.79 27.87 11.85
CA LEU A 382 -17.61 28.53 12.41
C LEU A 382 -17.75 30.06 12.35
N GLU A 383 -18.11 30.60 11.20
CA GLU A 383 -18.36 32.05 11.01
C GLU A 383 -19.47 32.54 11.94
N SER A 384 -20.61 31.84 11.99
CA SER A 384 -21.76 32.24 12.83
C SER A 384 -21.39 32.25 14.32
N VAL A 385 -20.56 31.31 14.79
CA VAL A 385 -20.12 31.31 16.20
C VAL A 385 -19.11 32.43 16.46
N LYS A 386 -18.16 32.67 15.53
CA LYS A 386 -17.21 33.79 15.63
C LYS A 386 -17.95 35.13 15.68
N ASP A 387 -18.98 35.33 14.84
CA ASP A 387 -19.80 36.55 14.84
C ASP A 387 -20.59 36.70 16.15
N ALA A 388 -21.15 35.63 16.67
CA ALA A 388 -21.96 35.67 17.90
C ALA A 388 -21.14 36.06 19.14
N VAL A 389 -19.83 35.73 19.17
CA VAL A 389 -18.92 36.06 20.27
C VAL A 389 -18.08 37.33 19.99
N SER A 390 -18.15 37.86 18.77
CA SER A 390 -17.44 39.08 18.43
C SER A 390 -17.97 40.23 19.29
N GLY A 391 -17.09 40.84 20.11
CA GLY A 391 -17.45 41.88 21.07
C GLY A 391 -17.80 41.40 22.49
N THR A 392 -17.67 40.12 22.76
CA THR A 392 -17.68 39.56 24.13
C THR A 392 -16.25 39.32 24.63
N ASP A 393 -15.99 39.54 25.92
CA ASP A 393 -14.68 39.20 26.57
C ASP A 393 -14.53 37.71 26.83
N GLN A 394 -15.37 36.85 26.23
CA GLN A 394 -15.32 35.41 26.41
C GLN A 394 -14.49 34.76 25.27
N PRO A 395 -13.25 34.29 25.55
CA PRO A 395 -12.52 33.54 24.58
C PRO A 395 -13.23 32.21 24.30
N LEU A 396 -13.24 31.75 23.05
CA LEU A 396 -13.63 30.39 22.66
C LEU A 396 -12.37 29.63 22.24
N PRO A 397 -11.60 29.12 23.22
CA PRO A 397 -10.43 28.34 22.90
C PRO A 397 -10.83 27.08 22.13
N HIS A 398 -9.99 26.65 21.22
CA HIS A 398 -10.16 25.41 20.47
C HIS A 398 -11.41 25.30 19.57
N LEU A 399 -12.11 26.42 19.28
CA LEU A 399 -13.32 26.39 18.45
C LEU A 399 -13.04 25.80 17.03
N GLU A 400 -11.95 26.24 16.42
CA GLU A 400 -11.57 25.80 15.06
C GLU A 400 -11.16 24.34 15.07
N GLU A 401 -10.39 23.91 16.06
CA GLU A 401 -9.95 22.52 16.24
C GLU A 401 -11.14 21.58 16.46
N ILE A 402 -12.06 21.96 17.36
CA ILE A 402 -13.25 21.16 17.65
C ILE A 402 -14.11 21.00 16.38
N LEU A 403 -14.38 22.08 15.67
CA LEU A 403 -15.19 22.01 14.45
C LEU A 403 -14.49 21.24 13.33
N SER A 404 -13.17 21.33 13.24
CA SER A 404 -12.37 20.56 12.29
C SER A 404 -12.40 19.06 12.59
N ALA A 405 -12.20 18.69 13.85
CA ALA A 405 -12.28 17.30 14.29
C ALA A 405 -13.69 16.71 14.09
N LEU A 406 -14.74 17.47 14.45
CA LEU A 406 -16.14 17.05 14.22
C LEU A 406 -16.45 16.90 12.73
N TRP A 407 -15.95 17.81 11.89
CA TRP A 407 -16.12 17.69 10.44
C TRP A 407 -15.48 16.41 9.91
N LEU A 408 -14.21 16.14 10.28
CA LEU A 408 -13.52 14.93 9.84
C LEU A 408 -14.29 13.66 10.24
N ARG A 409 -14.76 13.60 11.48
CA ARG A 409 -15.56 12.47 11.98
C ARG A 409 -16.93 12.35 11.30
N SER A 410 -17.49 13.45 10.80
CA SER A 410 -18.75 13.43 10.05
C SER A 410 -18.63 12.73 8.67
N LEU A 411 -17.41 12.47 8.20
CA LEU A 411 -17.16 11.73 6.97
C LEU A 411 -17.20 10.20 7.16
N ALA A 412 -17.17 9.73 8.40
CA ALA A 412 -17.32 8.32 8.73
C ALA A 412 -18.74 7.82 8.44
N ASP A 413 -18.96 6.49 8.53
CA ASP A 413 -20.30 5.91 8.39
C ASP A 413 -21.28 6.55 9.40
N VAL A 414 -22.52 6.69 8.99
CA VAL A 414 -23.61 7.32 9.78
C VAL A 414 -23.70 6.75 11.20
N ASN A 415 -23.44 5.46 11.38
CA ASN A 415 -23.46 4.82 12.70
C ASN A 415 -22.25 5.14 13.58
N GLN A 416 -21.20 5.71 13.00
CA GLN A 416 -19.92 6.06 13.67
C GLN A 416 -19.63 7.56 13.62
N ALA A 417 -20.47 8.34 12.95
CA ALA A 417 -20.29 9.78 12.83
C ALA A 417 -20.53 10.49 14.16
N GLY A 418 -19.69 11.51 14.44
CA GLY A 418 -19.78 12.31 15.65
C GLY A 418 -18.68 11.99 16.67
N ALA A 419 -18.73 12.66 17.81
CA ALA A 419 -17.78 12.50 18.90
C ALA A 419 -18.42 12.83 20.23
N ASP A 420 -18.06 12.11 21.27
CA ASP A 420 -18.31 12.49 22.65
C ASP A 420 -17.18 13.42 23.19
N LYS A 421 -17.31 13.87 24.41
CA LYS A 421 -16.33 14.75 25.05
C LYS A 421 -14.92 14.12 25.09
N HIS A 422 -14.81 12.84 25.43
CA HIS A 422 -13.52 12.15 25.52
C HIS A 422 -12.84 12.03 24.15
N THR A 423 -13.62 11.70 23.12
CA THR A 423 -13.14 11.63 21.74
C THR A 423 -12.63 12.98 21.24
N LEU A 424 -13.36 14.06 21.55
CA LEU A 424 -12.91 15.42 21.19
C LEU A 424 -11.64 15.81 21.95
N HIS A 425 -11.54 15.49 23.22
CA HIS A 425 -10.30 15.72 23.98
C HIS A 425 -9.10 15.02 23.30
N ALA A 426 -9.26 13.77 22.87
CA ALA A 426 -8.22 13.06 22.12
C ALA A 426 -7.82 13.80 20.82
N ASP A 427 -8.80 14.27 20.08
CA ASP A 427 -8.58 14.92 18.79
C ASP A 427 -7.94 16.30 18.86
N ILE A 428 -8.19 17.05 19.94
CA ILE A 428 -7.69 18.43 20.12
C ILE A 428 -6.54 18.54 21.12
N THR A 429 -6.07 17.44 21.71
CA THR A 429 -4.96 17.45 22.67
C THR A 429 -3.71 18.09 22.05
N ARG A 430 -3.08 18.96 22.84
CA ARG A 430 -1.81 19.62 22.54
C ARG A 430 -0.84 19.39 23.70
N ASP A 431 0.32 20.02 23.64
CA ASP A 431 1.34 20.05 24.68
C ASP A 431 1.02 20.99 25.86
N VAL A 432 -0.11 21.67 25.79
CA VAL A 432 -0.61 22.63 26.80
C VAL A 432 -1.82 22.03 27.49
N SER A 433 -1.90 22.23 28.83
CA SER A 433 -3.05 21.79 29.61
C SER A 433 -4.33 22.42 29.08
N ILE A 434 -5.34 21.60 28.85
CA ILE A 434 -6.69 22.03 28.45
C ILE A 434 -7.55 21.93 29.68
N ASP A 435 -8.05 23.08 30.16
CA ASP A 435 -9.05 23.13 31.24
C ASP A 435 -10.43 22.77 30.68
N ASP A 436 -11.22 22.03 31.44
CA ASP A 436 -12.56 21.54 31.06
C ASP A 436 -13.59 22.66 30.83
#